data_723deb265731c73161cd4b680c093fd9
#
_entry.id   723deb265731c73161cd4b680c093fd9
#
_cell.length_a   1.000
_cell.length_b   1.000
_cell.length_c   1.000
_cell.angle_alpha   90.00
_cell.angle_beta   90.00
_cell.angle_gamma   90.00
#
_symmetry.space_group_name_H-M   'P 1'
#
loop_
_entity.id
_entity.type
_entity.pdbx_description
1 polymer ?
#
loop_
_entity_poly.entity_id
_entity_poly.type
_entity_poly.pdbx_seq_one_letter_code
_entity_poly.pdbx_strand_id
1 'polypeptide(L)'
;MRCPDAMVLASLSLRTGLLVLVAAISLCVAAQPLPPPEVAARAYLLMDVSANQVLAAKDVDLPVEPASLTKLMTAYLVFNALRSKQLDLQQTLPVSERAWKMPGSRMSLTPRMLVPVNDLIKGMIVQSA
;
A
#
# COMPACT_ATOMS: atom_id res chain seq x y z
N MET A 1 -28.90 -27.65 69.38
CA MET A 1 -28.44 -26.61 68.45
C MET A 1 -27.70 -27.34 67.34
N ARG A 2 -28.32 -27.44 66.16
CA ARG A 2 -27.68 -28.01 64.93
C ARG A 2 -26.91 -26.93 64.23
N CYS A 3 -25.62 -27.15 64.02
CA CYS A 3 -24.89 -26.27 63.08
C CYS A 3 -25.35 -26.56 61.66
N PRO A 4 -25.84 -25.54 60.94
CA PRO A 4 -26.17 -25.74 59.56
C PRO A 4 -24.90 -25.56 58.70
N ASP A 5 -24.48 -26.62 58.05
CA ASP A 5 -24.18 -26.64 56.63
C ASP A 5 -22.92 -25.91 56.12
N ALA A 6 -21.79 -26.23 56.71
CA ALA A 6 -20.48 -25.89 56.09
C ALA A 6 -20.36 -26.52 54.68
N MET A 7 -21.03 -27.67 54.45
CA MET A 7 -21.07 -28.30 53.12
C MET A 7 -21.89 -27.52 52.07
N VAL A 8 -22.96 -26.85 52.48
CA VAL A 8 -23.77 -26.07 51.52
C VAL A 8 -23.07 -24.78 51.11
N LEU A 9 -22.39 -24.11 52.04
CA LEU A 9 -21.61 -22.91 51.75
C LEU A 9 -20.40 -23.23 50.87
N ALA A 10 -19.74 -24.35 51.07
CA ALA A 10 -18.60 -24.81 50.24
C ALA A 10 -19.05 -25.14 48.80
N SER A 11 -20.23 -25.77 48.62
CA SER A 11 -20.76 -26.08 47.29
C SER A 11 -21.23 -24.83 46.53
N LEU A 12 -21.71 -23.82 47.22
CA LEU A 12 -22.13 -22.56 46.62
C LEU A 12 -20.95 -21.73 46.14
N SER A 13 -19.86 -21.66 46.92
CA SER A 13 -18.63 -20.94 46.56
C SER A 13 -17.91 -21.62 45.38
N LEU A 14 -17.96 -22.94 45.29
CA LEU A 14 -17.36 -23.67 44.17
C LEU A 14 -18.12 -23.43 42.85
N ARG A 15 -19.47 -23.39 42.94
CA ARG A 15 -20.33 -23.11 41.77
C ARG A 15 -20.20 -21.67 41.26
N THR A 16 -20.08 -20.69 42.16
CA THR A 16 -19.87 -19.31 41.78
C THR A 16 -18.48 -19.09 41.19
N GLY A 17 -17.44 -19.72 41.75
CA GLY A 17 -16.08 -19.68 41.17
C GLY A 17 -16.02 -20.28 39.79
N LEU A 18 -16.70 -21.41 39.54
CA LEU A 18 -16.74 -22.04 38.21
C LEU A 18 -17.48 -21.16 37.17
N LEU A 19 -18.58 -20.51 37.57
CA LEU A 19 -19.32 -19.60 36.69
C LEU A 19 -18.51 -18.36 36.30
N VAL A 20 -17.78 -17.78 37.22
CA VAL A 20 -16.87 -16.63 36.95
C VAL A 20 -15.74 -17.05 36.04
N LEU A 21 -15.19 -18.23 36.22
CA LEU A 21 -14.12 -18.76 35.36
C LEU A 21 -14.60 -19.00 33.93
N VAL A 22 -15.78 -19.56 33.75
CA VAL A 22 -16.41 -19.78 32.43
C VAL A 22 -16.73 -18.46 31.75
N ALA A 23 -17.23 -17.47 32.49
CA ALA A 23 -17.51 -16.12 31.98
C ALA A 23 -16.20 -15.39 31.54
N ALA A 24 -15.11 -15.56 32.29
CA ALA A 24 -13.82 -14.98 31.95
C ALA A 24 -13.20 -15.59 30.67
N ILE A 25 -13.39 -16.90 30.45
CA ILE A 25 -12.92 -17.59 29.24
C ILE A 25 -13.72 -17.13 28.01
N SER A 26 -15.02 -16.83 28.17
CA SER A 26 -15.87 -16.38 27.07
C SER A 26 -15.53 -14.98 26.54
N LEU A 27 -14.89 -14.13 27.35
CA LEU A 27 -14.45 -12.79 26.93
C LEU A 27 -13.16 -12.79 26.08
N CYS A 28 -12.46 -13.91 26.02
CA CYS A 28 -11.22 -14.07 25.23
C CYS A 28 -11.44 -14.60 23.82
N VAL A 29 -12.68 -14.65 23.32
CA VAL A 29 -12.93 -14.87 21.89
C VAL A 29 -12.53 -13.59 21.14
N ALA A 30 -11.22 -13.43 20.93
CA ALA A 30 -10.72 -12.39 20.05
C ALA A 30 -11.36 -12.61 18.67
N ALA A 31 -12.06 -11.59 18.17
CA ALA A 31 -12.55 -11.58 16.81
C ALA A 31 -11.36 -11.84 15.88
N GLN A 32 -11.33 -13.02 15.27
CA GLN A 32 -10.27 -13.31 14.29
C GLN A 32 -10.48 -12.35 13.12
N PRO A 33 -9.48 -11.56 12.75
CA PRO A 33 -9.59 -10.73 11.57
C PRO A 33 -9.89 -11.63 10.36
N LEU A 34 -10.85 -11.21 9.54
CA LEU A 34 -11.15 -11.90 8.30
C LEU A 34 -9.86 -12.00 7.48
N PRO A 35 -9.54 -13.17 6.92
CA PRO A 35 -8.38 -13.28 6.06
C PRO A 35 -8.53 -12.31 4.88
N PRO A 36 -7.44 -11.66 4.45
CA PRO A 36 -7.47 -10.80 3.29
C PRO A 36 -7.90 -11.61 2.04
N PRO A 37 -8.60 -10.98 1.08
CA PRO A 37 -9.00 -11.67 -0.15
C PRO A 37 -7.76 -12.17 -0.90
N GLU A 38 -7.89 -13.32 -1.57
CA GLU A 38 -6.83 -13.81 -2.43
C GLU A 38 -6.64 -12.87 -3.62
N VAL A 39 -5.43 -12.35 -3.77
CA VAL A 39 -5.03 -11.49 -4.88
C VAL A 39 -4.04 -12.24 -5.75
N ALA A 40 -4.30 -12.28 -7.06
CA ALA A 40 -3.43 -12.90 -8.07
C ALA A 40 -2.17 -12.03 -8.33
N ALA A 41 -1.46 -11.65 -7.26
CA ALA A 41 -0.22 -10.90 -7.31
C ALA A 41 0.93 -11.72 -6.75
N ARG A 42 2.14 -11.51 -7.28
CA ARG A 42 3.37 -12.15 -6.76
C ARG A 42 3.73 -11.61 -5.39
N ALA A 43 3.57 -10.30 -5.21
CA ALA A 43 3.82 -9.60 -3.95
C ALA A 43 2.80 -8.47 -3.77
N TYR A 44 2.43 -8.16 -2.54
CA TYR A 44 1.62 -6.99 -2.23
C TYR A 44 1.81 -6.54 -0.79
N LEU A 45 1.51 -5.27 -0.55
CA LEU A 45 1.46 -4.65 0.77
C LEU A 45 0.25 -3.73 0.83
N LEU A 46 -0.66 -3.99 1.77
CA LEU A 46 -1.76 -3.11 2.11
C LEU A 46 -1.52 -2.51 3.48
N MET A 47 -1.49 -1.19 3.56
CA MET A 47 -1.18 -0.43 4.78
C MET A 47 -2.28 0.58 5.09
N ASP A 48 -2.66 0.66 6.35
CA ASP A 48 -3.32 1.86 6.88
C ASP A 48 -2.23 2.91 7.18
N VAL A 49 -2.17 3.95 6.35
CA VAL A 49 -1.17 5.01 6.48
C VAL A 49 -1.43 5.87 7.72
N SER A 50 -2.69 6.02 8.14
CA SER A 50 -3.06 6.82 9.32
C SER A 50 -2.62 6.16 10.62
N ALA A 51 -2.80 4.85 10.71
CA ALA A 51 -2.40 4.05 11.87
C ALA A 51 -0.97 3.49 11.77
N ASN A 52 -0.31 3.66 10.61
CA ASN A 52 0.97 3.03 10.28
C ASN A 52 0.93 1.50 10.50
N GLN A 53 -0.18 0.87 10.14
CA GLN A 53 -0.44 -0.54 10.36
C GLN A 53 -0.50 -1.32 9.05
N VAL A 54 0.22 -2.44 8.97
CA VAL A 54 0.09 -3.39 7.86
C VAL A 54 -1.19 -4.19 8.04
N LEU A 55 -2.10 -4.11 7.08
CA LEU A 55 -3.39 -4.83 7.07
C LEU A 55 -3.27 -6.18 6.36
N ALA A 56 -2.49 -6.24 5.28
CA ALA A 56 -2.21 -7.46 4.55
C ALA A 56 -0.88 -7.35 3.81
N ALA A 57 -0.14 -8.45 3.73
CA ALA A 57 1.16 -8.46 3.07
C ALA A 57 1.45 -9.85 2.49
N LYS A 58 2.18 -9.88 1.39
CA LYS A 58 2.73 -11.08 0.78
C LYS A 58 4.04 -10.73 0.12
N ASP A 59 5.10 -11.47 0.44
CA ASP A 59 6.44 -11.37 -0.18
C ASP A 59 6.92 -9.92 -0.37
N VAL A 60 6.78 -9.08 0.68
CA VAL A 60 7.01 -7.63 0.61
C VAL A 60 8.43 -7.24 0.24
N ASP A 61 9.39 -8.09 0.54
CA ASP A 61 10.81 -7.88 0.24
C ASP A 61 11.23 -8.52 -1.11
N LEU A 62 10.26 -9.08 -1.85
CA LEU A 62 10.55 -9.65 -3.16
C LEU A 62 10.94 -8.53 -4.14
N PRO A 63 12.15 -8.57 -4.74
CA PRO A 63 12.53 -7.62 -5.77
C PRO A 63 11.59 -7.71 -6.97
N VAL A 64 11.01 -6.58 -7.34
CA VAL A 64 10.12 -6.44 -8.49
C VAL A 64 10.56 -5.30 -9.38
N GLU A 65 10.32 -5.42 -10.69
CA GLU A 65 10.57 -4.32 -11.60
C GLU A 65 9.50 -3.23 -11.43
N PRO A 66 9.90 -1.97 -11.23
CA PRO A 66 8.96 -0.87 -10.99
C PRO A 66 8.14 -0.50 -12.23
N ALA A 67 8.53 -0.96 -13.42
CA ALA A 67 7.86 -0.64 -14.68
C ALA A 67 7.55 0.86 -14.79
N SER A 68 6.32 1.24 -15.09
CA SER A 68 5.90 2.65 -15.23
C SER A 68 5.96 3.48 -13.94
N LEU A 69 6.09 2.85 -12.76
CA LEU A 69 6.32 3.59 -11.51
C LEU A 69 7.63 4.40 -11.55
N THR A 70 8.60 4.00 -12.38
CA THR A 70 9.81 4.78 -12.64
C THR A 70 9.49 6.22 -13.09
N LYS A 71 8.36 6.43 -13.78
CA LYS A 71 7.94 7.77 -14.25
C LYS A 71 7.56 8.72 -13.12
N LEU A 72 7.22 8.21 -11.94
CA LEU A 72 7.02 9.05 -10.75
C LEU A 72 8.28 9.81 -10.36
N MET A 73 9.44 9.13 -10.41
CA MET A 73 10.73 9.79 -10.16
C MET A 73 11.05 10.80 -11.26
N THR A 74 10.81 10.48 -12.52
CA THR A 74 10.98 11.42 -13.63
C THR A 74 10.10 12.65 -13.43
N ALA A 75 8.82 12.48 -13.11
CA ALA A 75 7.90 13.57 -12.84
C ALA A 75 8.38 14.44 -11.66
N TYR A 76 8.82 13.81 -10.57
CA TYR A 76 9.36 14.51 -9.41
C TYR A 76 10.54 15.41 -9.77
N LEU A 77 11.51 14.89 -10.55
CA LEU A 77 12.68 15.65 -10.99
C LEU A 77 12.29 16.81 -11.93
N VAL A 78 11.38 16.56 -12.89
CA VAL A 78 10.89 17.57 -13.81
C VAL A 78 10.16 18.69 -13.06
N PHE A 79 9.26 18.38 -12.13
CA PHE A 79 8.56 19.37 -11.35
C PHE A 79 9.49 20.18 -10.43
N ASN A 80 10.52 19.58 -9.89
CA ASN A 80 11.55 20.32 -9.15
C ASN A 80 12.33 21.28 -10.05
N ALA A 81 12.69 20.86 -11.26
CA ALA A 81 13.39 21.69 -12.24
C ALA A 81 12.51 22.88 -12.71
N LEU A 82 11.20 22.65 -12.92
CA LEU A 82 10.25 23.72 -13.23
C LEU A 82 10.11 24.70 -12.06
N ARG A 83 10.01 24.20 -10.83
CA ARG A 83 9.89 25.05 -9.63
C ARG A 83 11.15 25.90 -9.40
N SER A 84 12.32 25.36 -9.68
CA SER A 84 13.61 26.07 -9.59
C SER A 84 13.94 26.90 -10.83
N LYS A 85 13.04 26.96 -11.81
CA LYS A 85 13.23 27.68 -13.08
C LYS A 85 14.44 27.21 -13.90
N GLN A 86 14.90 25.98 -13.69
CA GLN A 86 15.91 25.34 -14.53
C GLN A 86 15.30 24.77 -15.81
N LEU A 87 13.98 24.62 -15.85
CA LEU A 87 13.20 24.16 -16.97
C LEU A 87 11.97 25.05 -17.13
N ASP A 88 11.52 25.23 -18.36
CA ASP A 88 10.27 25.96 -18.67
C ASP A 88 9.30 25.05 -19.43
N LEU A 89 7.99 25.21 -19.19
CA LEU A 89 6.95 24.40 -19.83
C LEU A 89 6.89 24.60 -21.34
N GLN A 90 7.25 25.79 -21.83
CA GLN A 90 7.27 26.13 -23.26
C GLN A 90 8.62 25.83 -23.92
N GLN A 91 9.64 25.53 -23.12
CA GLN A 91 10.92 25.10 -23.64
C GLN A 91 10.74 23.85 -24.49
N THR A 92 11.32 23.85 -25.68
CA THR A 92 11.31 22.70 -26.56
C THR A 92 12.57 21.87 -26.40
N LEU A 93 12.41 20.55 -26.39
CA LEU A 93 13.52 19.59 -26.34
C LEU A 93 13.52 18.72 -27.59
N PRO A 94 14.71 18.42 -28.15
CA PRO A 94 14.81 17.55 -29.31
C PRO A 94 14.59 16.08 -28.89
N VAL A 95 13.86 15.33 -29.69
CA VAL A 95 13.73 13.88 -29.54
C VAL A 95 15.03 13.23 -30.01
N SER A 96 15.75 12.58 -29.09
CA SER A 96 16.96 11.84 -29.44
C SER A 96 16.62 10.48 -30.09
N GLU A 97 17.53 9.96 -30.91
CA GLU A 97 17.38 8.63 -31.48
C GLU A 97 17.27 7.54 -30.41
N ARG A 98 17.99 7.70 -29.31
CA ARG A 98 17.90 6.77 -28.18
C ARG A 98 16.50 6.76 -27.58
N ALA A 99 15.91 7.92 -27.30
CA ALA A 99 14.55 8.02 -26.78
C ALA A 99 13.52 7.44 -27.75
N TRP A 100 13.67 7.73 -29.04
CA TRP A 100 12.79 7.21 -30.08
C TRP A 100 12.83 5.67 -30.21
N LYS A 101 13.99 5.04 -29.99
CA LYS A 101 14.18 3.58 -30.06
C LYS A 101 13.75 2.84 -28.78
N MET A 102 13.46 3.56 -27.67
CA MET A 102 13.09 2.91 -26.42
C MET A 102 11.81 2.08 -26.58
N PRO A 103 11.78 0.85 -26.07
CA PRO A 103 10.57 0.02 -26.08
C PRO A 103 9.52 0.53 -25.09
N GLY A 104 8.28 0.07 -25.25
CA GLY A 104 7.17 0.41 -24.36
C GLY A 104 6.17 1.39 -24.96
N SER A 105 5.36 2.03 -24.10
CA SER A 105 4.40 3.04 -24.53
C SER A 105 5.11 4.27 -25.08
N ARG A 106 4.57 4.83 -26.16
CA ARG A 106 5.23 5.92 -26.89
C ARG A 106 4.24 7.00 -27.29
N MET A 107 4.72 8.23 -27.32
CA MET A 107 4.13 9.29 -28.12
C MET A 107 4.54 9.08 -29.59
N SER A 108 3.71 9.50 -30.55
CA SER A 108 4.01 9.43 -32.00
C SER A 108 5.05 10.47 -32.39
N LEU A 109 6.24 10.41 -31.79
CA LEU A 109 7.34 11.33 -32.03
C LEU A 109 8.34 10.70 -33.01
N THR A 110 9.03 11.56 -33.78
CA THR A 110 10.15 11.15 -34.65
C THR A 110 11.46 11.80 -34.22
N PRO A 111 12.61 11.25 -34.58
CA PRO A 111 13.91 11.85 -34.25
C PRO A 111 14.00 13.30 -34.73
N ARG A 112 14.65 14.14 -33.97
CA ARG A 112 14.85 15.58 -34.21
C ARG A 112 13.61 16.46 -34.10
N MET A 113 12.41 15.92 -33.84
CA MET A 113 11.27 16.79 -33.49
C MET A 113 11.61 17.60 -32.24
N LEU A 114 11.17 18.85 -32.24
CA LEU A 114 11.22 19.74 -31.07
C LEU A 114 9.85 19.68 -30.37
N VAL A 115 9.84 19.19 -29.15
CA VAL A 115 8.60 18.96 -28.39
C VAL A 115 8.60 19.81 -27.12
N PRO A 116 7.55 20.61 -26.86
CA PRO A 116 7.44 21.35 -25.61
C PRO A 116 7.47 20.44 -24.39
N VAL A 117 8.12 20.90 -23.32
CA VAL A 117 8.18 20.17 -22.04
C VAL A 117 6.79 19.83 -21.52
N ASN A 118 5.83 20.76 -21.65
CA ASN A 118 4.43 20.53 -21.27
C ASN A 118 3.81 19.32 -21.99
N ASP A 119 4.09 19.13 -23.26
CA ASP A 119 3.52 18.01 -24.03
C ASP A 119 4.23 16.70 -23.69
N LEU A 120 5.53 16.75 -23.39
CA LEU A 120 6.27 15.57 -22.89
C LEU A 120 5.72 15.12 -21.53
N ILE A 121 5.42 16.04 -20.62
CA ILE A 121 4.82 15.73 -19.31
C ILE A 121 3.43 15.09 -19.51
N LYS A 122 2.59 15.67 -20.37
CA LYS A 122 1.28 15.10 -20.68
C LYS A 122 1.38 13.69 -21.26
N GLY A 123 2.28 13.48 -22.22
CA GLY A 123 2.53 12.17 -22.81
C GLY A 123 2.97 11.13 -21.78
N MET A 124 3.89 11.51 -20.89
CA MET A 124 4.35 10.65 -19.82
C MET A 124 3.22 10.27 -18.84
N ILE A 125 2.36 11.22 -18.45
CA ILE A 125 1.31 11.00 -17.45
C ILE A 125 0.10 10.29 -18.05
N VAL A 126 -0.37 10.71 -19.22
CA VAL A 126 -1.62 10.23 -19.83
C VAL A 126 -1.41 8.93 -20.61
N GLN A 127 -0.33 8.86 -21.38
CA GLN A 127 -0.06 7.70 -22.26
C GLN A 127 0.98 6.74 -21.66
N SER A 128 1.56 7.09 -20.53
CA SER A 128 2.70 6.36 -19.94
C SER A 128 3.89 6.21 -20.93
N ALA A 129 4.06 7.21 -21.79
CA ALA A 129 5.09 7.23 -22.83
C ALA A 129 6.47 7.59 -22.28
#